data_af65e699c290b0bb1dd527e903f4af99
#
_entry.id   af65e699c290b0bb1dd527e903f4af99
#
_cell.length_a   1.000
_cell.length_b   1.000
_cell.length_c   1.000
_cell.angle_alpha   90.00
_cell.angle_beta   90.00
_cell.angle_gamma   90.00
#
_symmetry.space_group_name_H-M   'P 1'
#
loop_
_entity.id
_entity.type
_entity.pdbx_description
1 polymer ?
#
loop_
_entity_poly.entity_id
_entity_poly.type
_entity_poly.pdbx_seq_one_letter_code
_entity_poly.pdbx_strand_id
1 'polypeptide(L)'
;MFGITLRETQLVSGVTVAAAIAAAVTLYWMSRKRPSPDELERDRRDVLVQKGRIIDATVLDINELSPEESDRPLGMQLILYQYDVAGVTYECSQDVTLLQHVVDIHKIRLSFPASVRYDPHNPGNSLIVAESWSGLRDTANSIPLHPLRRANPRQAVV
;
A
#
# COMPACT_ATOMS: atom_id res chain seq x y z
N MET A 1 16.42 -42.09 53.03
CA MET A 1 16.06 -42.65 51.71
C MET A 1 14.64 -42.18 51.39
N PHE A 2 14.54 -41.09 50.61
CA PHE A 2 13.22 -40.61 50.19
C PHE A 2 12.80 -41.42 48.96
N GLY A 3 11.88 -42.33 49.14
CA GLY A 3 11.26 -43.10 48.07
C GLY A 3 10.29 -42.19 47.31
N ILE A 4 10.74 -41.67 46.19
CA ILE A 4 9.86 -40.96 45.23
C ILE A 4 8.92 -42.01 44.65
N THR A 5 7.63 -41.90 44.99
CA THR A 5 6.60 -42.84 44.48
C THR A 5 6.37 -42.63 42.98
N LEU A 6 6.09 -43.70 42.26
CA LEU A 6 5.80 -43.68 40.80
C LEU A 6 4.74 -42.64 40.42
N ARG A 7 3.87 -42.32 41.33
CA ARG A 7 2.80 -41.31 41.17
C ARG A 7 3.32 -39.88 41.17
N GLU A 8 4.36 -39.60 41.97
CA GLU A 8 4.99 -38.27 42.05
C GLU A 8 5.84 -38.01 40.80
N THR A 9 6.54 -39.04 40.28
CA THR A 9 7.32 -38.91 39.05
C THR A 9 6.42 -38.64 37.82
N GLN A 10 5.22 -39.23 37.76
CA GLN A 10 4.25 -38.96 36.71
C GLN A 10 3.65 -37.54 36.78
N LEU A 11 3.39 -37.05 37.99
CA LEU A 11 2.89 -35.68 38.18
C LEU A 11 3.95 -34.64 37.83
N VAL A 12 5.21 -34.85 38.25
CA VAL A 12 6.31 -33.93 37.90
C VAL A 12 6.57 -33.91 36.40
N SER A 13 6.57 -35.07 35.74
CA SER A 13 6.73 -35.13 34.27
C SER A 13 5.60 -34.44 33.49
N GLY A 14 4.37 -34.59 33.97
CA GLY A 14 3.20 -33.92 33.35
C GLY A 14 3.28 -32.40 33.48
N VAL A 15 3.70 -31.88 34.64
CA VAL A 15 3.84 -30.44 34.84
C VAL A 15 4.98 -29.85 34.01
N THR A 16 6.12 -30.55 33.88
CA THR A 16 7.24 -30.08 33.07
C THR A 16 6.88 -30.02 31.57
N VAL A 17 6.16 -31.01 31.05
CA VAL A 17 5.69 -31.00 29.65
C VAL A 17 4.69 -29.85 29.40
N ALA A 18 3.73 -29.65 30.31
CA ALA A 18 2.78 -28.56 30.21
C ALA A 18 3.46 -27.19 30.26
N ALA A 19 4.46 -27.00 31.13
CA ALA A 19 5.25 -25.77 31.19
C ALA A 19 6.07 -25.54 29.94
N ALA A 20 6.66 -26.59 29.33
CA ALA A 20 7.41 -26.48 28.07
C ALA A 20 6.49 -26.08 26.90
N ILE A 21 5.29 -26.67 26.82
CA ILE A 21 4.30 -26.30 25.80
C ILE A 21 3.86 -24.84 25.99
N ALA A 22 3.55 -24.42 27.20
CA ALA A 22 3.17 -23.04 27.51
C ALA A 22 4.28 -22.06 27.12
N ALA A 23 5.54 -22.38 27.46
CA ALA A 23 6.70 -21.58 27.08
C ALA A 23 6.89 -21.51 25.55
N ALA A 24 6.73 -22.63 24.85
CA ALA A 24 6.81 -22.67 23.38
C ALA A 24 5.70 -21.84 22.72
N VAL A 25 4.48 -21.92 23.23
CA VAL A 25 3.34 -21.11 22.74
C VAL A 25 3.56 -19.63 23.01
N THR A 26 4.03 -19.24 24.20
CA THR A 26 4.33 -17.84 24.50
C THR A 26 5.46 -17.29 23.65
N LEU A 27 6.55 -18.05 23.45
CA LEU A 27 7.64 -17.68 22.55
C LEU A 27 7.17 -17.56 21.10
N TYR A 28 6.32 -18.46 20.64
CA TYR A 28 5.71 -18.38 19.30
C TYR A 28 4.87 -17.11 19.15
N TRP A 29 4.04 -16.76 20.14
CA TRP A 29 3.25 -15.52 20.11
C TRP A 29 4.12 -14.26 20.18
N MET A 30 5.19 -14.28 20.97
CA MET A 30 6.14 -13.16 21.09
C MET A 30 7.01 -13.01 19.82
N SER A 31 7.32 -14.10 19.13
CA SER A 31 8.09 -14.07 17.89
C SER A 31 7.26 -13.71 16.64
N ARG A 32 5.94 -13.66 16.73
CA ARG A 32 5.10 -13.10 15.68
C ARG A 32 5.44 -11.62 15.52
N LYS A 33 6.25 -11.31 14.53
CA LYS A 33 6.54 -9.93 14.14
C LYS A 33 5.20 -9.23 13.88
N ARG A 34 4.92 -8.20 14.65
CA ARG A 34 3.80 -7.31 14.30
C ARG A 34 4.17 -6.66 12.98
N PRO A 35 3.29 -6.66 11.97
CA PRO A 35 3.57 -5.98 10.71
C PRO A 35 3.90 -4.50 11.00
N SER A 36 4.89 -3.98 10.33
CA SER A 36 5.25 -2.57 10.47
C SER A 36 4.13 -1.68 9.92
N PRO A 37 4.02 -0.41 10.35
CA PRO A 37 3.07 0.52 9.77
C PRO A 37 3.19 0.62 8.25
N ASP A 38 4.41 0.55 7.71
CA ASP A 38 4.69 0.61 6.28
C ASP A 38 4.21 -0.66 5.55
N GLU A 39 4.35 -1.85 6.17
CA GLU A 39 3.80 -3.10 5.62
C GLU A 39 2.27 -3.06 5.57
N LEU A 40 1.62 -2.59 6.65
CA LEU A 40 0.17 -2.44 6.67
C LEU A 40 -0.34 -1.46 5.61
N GLU A 41 0.37 -0.35 5.42
CA GLU A 41 0.02 0.63 4.40
C GLU A 41 0.23 0.06 2.98
N ARG A 42 1.29 -0.71 2.77
CA ARG A 42 1.52 -1.40 1.51
C ARG A 42 0.42 -2.40 1.20
N ASP A 43 0.04 -3.24 2.18
CA ASP A 43 -1.06 -4.19 2.04
C ASP A 43 -2.39 -3.47 1.73
N ARG A 44 -2.65 -2.32 2.38
CA ARG A 44 -3.81 -1.47 2.09
C ARG A 44 -3.80 -1.01 0.64
N ARG A 45 -2.67 -0.51 0.15
CA ARG A 45 -2.52 -0.07 -1.25
C ARG A 45 -2.75 -1.23 -2.22
N ASP A 46 -2.17 -2.40 -1.95
CA ASP A 46 -2.35 -3.58 -2.80
C ASP A 46 -3.82 -4.03 -2.88
N VAL A 47 -4.54 -4.02 -1.76
CA VAL A 47 -5.98 -4.33 -1.73
C VAL A 47 -6.78 -3.32 -2.56
N LEU A 48 -6.49 -2.02 -2.45
CA LEU A 48 -7.16 -0.98 -3.23
C LEU A 48 -6.84 -1.07 -4.72
N VAL A 49 -5.61 -1.43 -5.08
CA VAL A 49 -5.24 -1.67 -6.49
C VAL A 49 -6.02 -2.85 -7.07
N GLN A 50 -6.26 -3.89 -6.30
CA GLN A 50 -6.96 -5.10 -6.79
C GLN A 50 -8.48 -4.94 -6.80
N LYS A 51 -9.05 -4.34 -5.76
CA LYS A 51 -10.49 -4.33 -5.50
C LYS A 51 -11.15 -2.95 -5.58
N GLY A 52 -10.36 -1.87 -5.49
CA GLY A 52 -10.85 -0.50 -5.52
C GLY A 52 -11.49 -0.13 -6.86
N ARG A 53 -12.53 0.70 -6.81
CA ARG A 53 -13.12 1.31 -8.01
C ARG A 53 -12.29 2.51 -8.44
N ILE A 54 -12.20 2.71 -9.75
CA ILE A 54 -11.52 3.85 -10.34
C ILE A 54 -12.51 4.98 -10.54
N ILE A 55 -12.10 6.20 -10.19
CA ILE A 55 -12.85 7.43 -10.41
C ILE A 55 -11.90 8.53 -10.85
N ASP A 56 -12.43 9.52 -11.59
CA ASP A 56 -11.66 10.72 -11.94
C ASP A 56 -11.49 11.60 -10.70
N ALA A 57 -10.31 12.19 -10.59
CA ALA A 57 -9.90 13.04 -9.49
C ALA A 57 -9.09 14.22 -10.00
N THR A 58 -8.87 15.19 -9.12
CA THR A 58 -8.02 16.36 -9.41
C THR A 58 -6.98 16.48 -8.31
N VAL A 59 -5.73 16.67 -8.69
CA VAL A 59 -4.65 16.99 -7.75
C VAL A 59 -4.81 18.45 -7.32
N LEU A 60 -4.96 18.65 -6.00
CA LEU A 60 -5.14 19.98 -5.43
C LEU A 60 -3.80 20.64 -5.07
N ASP A 61 -2.95 19.88 -4.37
CA ASP A 61 -1.71 20.40 -3.84
C ASP A 61 -0.66 19.29 -3.67
N ILE A 62 0.60 19.70 -3.53
CA ILE A 62 1.74 18.82 -3.26
C ILE A 62 2.53 19.47 -2.15
N ASN A 63 2.65 18.77 -1.03
CA ASN A 63 3.37 19.25 0.14
C ASN A 63 4.62 18.41 0.36
N GLU A 64 5.76 19.08 0.41
CA GLU A 64 7.02 18.48 0.79
C GLU A 64 7.44 19.04 2.15
N LEU A 65 7.44 18.17 3.16
CA LEU A 65 7.81 18.50 4.52
C LEU A 65 9.25 18.04 4.77
N SER A 66 10.07 18.94 5.29
CA SER A 66 11.43 18.61 5.67
C SER A 66 11.48 17.59 6.81
N PRO A 67 12.63 16.91 7.05
CA PRO A 67 12.79 16.00 8.19
C PRO A 67 12.48 16.66 9.53
N GLU A 68 12.77 17.97 9.67
CA GLU A 68 12.52 18.74 10.89
C GLU A 68 11.03 19.00 11.13
N GLU A 69 10.24 19.15 10.05
CA GLU A 69 8.81 19.45 10.12
C GLU A 69 7.95 18.18 10.24
N SER A 70 8.44 17.06 9.69
CA SER A 70 7.69 15.80 9.63
C SER A 70 8.00 14.83 10.76
N ASP A 71 9.04 15.11 11.58
CA ASP A 71 9.60 14.20 12.60
C ASP A 71 9.99 12.82 12.02
N ARG A 72 10.34 12.79 10.70
CA ARG A 72 10.75 11.60 9.97
C ARG A 72 12.11 11.81 9.30
N PRO A 73 13.02 10.82 9.32
CA PRO A 73 14.38 10.98 8.80
C PRO A 73 14.47 11.28 7.31
N LEU A 74 13.46 10.92 6.54
CA LEU A 74 13.39 11.14 5.08
C LEU A 74 12.48 12.31 4.68
N GLY A 75 11.93 13.07 5.67
CA GLY A 75 10.88 14.03 5.38
C GLY A 75 9.56 13.34 5.01
N MET A 76 8.62 14.08 4.45
CA MET A 76 7.33 13.56 4.01
C MET A 76 6.90 14.23 2.71
N GLN A 77 6.48 13.44 1.73
CA GLN A 77 5.92 13.92 0.47
C GLN A 77 4.44 13.54 0.38
N LEU A 78 3.58 14.54 0.35
CA LEU A 78 2.13 14.37 0.34
C LEU A 78 1.56 14.87 -0.96
N ILE A 79 0.66 14.09 -1.56
CA ILE A 79 -0.19 14.51 -2.67
C ILE A 79 -1.61 14.68 -2.10
N LEU A 80 -2.14 15.90 -2.21
CA LEU A 80 -3.52 16.22 -1.86
C LEU A 80 -4.37 16.18 -3.12
N TYR A 81 -5.49 15.46 -3.06
CA TYR A 81 -6.39 15.28 -4.21
C TYR A 81 -7.85 15.21 -3.78
N GLN A 82 -8.75 15.54 -4.71
CA GLN A 82 -10.19 15.46 -4.50
C GLN A 82 -10.87 14.65 -5.60
N TYR A 83 -11.98 14.03 -5.26
CA TYR A 83 -12.86 13.29 -6.16
C TYR A 83 -14.29 13.26 -5.61
N ASP A 84 -15.26 13.03 -6.50
CA ASP A 84 -16.68 13.02 -6.15
C ASP A 84 -17.26 11.60 -6.27
N VAL A 85 -17.89 11.12 -5.21
CA VAL A 85 -18.60 9.83 -5.22
C VAL A 85 -20.06 10.08 -4.87
N ALA A 86 -20.96 9.79 -5.79
CA ALA A 86 -22.41 9.93 -5.58
C ALA A 86 -22.85 11.34 -5.09
N GLY A 87 -22.16 12.38 -5.55
CA GLY A 87 -22.46 13.77 -5.18
C GLY A 87 -21.83 14.24 -3.88
N VAL A 88 -20.97 13.43 -3.27
CA VAL A 88 -20.16 13.80 -2.11
C VAL A 88 -18.71 13.98 -2.53
N THR A 89 -18.13 15.14 -2.25
CA THR A 89 -16.72 15.44 -2.51
C THR A 89 -15.85 14.90 -1.37
N TYR A 90 -14.84 14.14 -1.72
CA TYR A 90 -13.83 13.63 -0.79
C TYR A 90 -12.49 14.29 -1.09
N GLU A 91 -11.90 14.89 -0.06
CA GLU A 91 -10.53 15.38 -0.09
C GLU A 91 -9.66 14.41 0.70
N CYS A 92 -8.61 13.93 0.06
CA CYS A 92 -7.71 12.94 0.64
C CYS A 92 -6.25 13.35 0.41
N SER A 93 -5.38 12.92 1.31
CA SER A 93 -3.94 13.04 1.14
C SER A 93 -3.29 11.67 1.17
N GLN A 94 -2.27 11.50 0.35
CA GLN A 94 -1.46 10.28 0.33
C GLN A 94 0.01 10.60 0.52
N ASP A 95 0.63 9.91 1.48
CA ASP A 95 2.09 9.91 1.64
C ASP A 95 2.73 9.05 0.55
N VAL A 96 3.56 9.67 -0.28
CA VAL A 96 4.27 9.02 -1.39
C VAL A 96 5.78 8.98 -1.16
N THR A 97 6.25 9.27 0.05
CA THR A 97 7.68 9.30 0.40
C THR A 97 8.38 7.99 0.04
N LEU A 98 7.74 6.85 0.28
CA LEU A 98 8.27 5.53 -0.06
C LEU A 98 8.03 5.12 -1.54
N LEU A 99 7.31 5.94 -2.30
CA LEU A 99 6.93 5.68 -3.69
C LEU A 99 7.70 6.55 -4.71
N GLN A 100 8.80 7.19 -4.29
CA GLN A 100 9.64 8.04 -5.17
C GLN A 100 10.18 7.30 -6.40
N HIS A 101 10.28 5.97 -6.34
CA HIS A 101 10.67 5.14 -7.47
C HIS A 101 9.54 4.97 -8.52
N VAL A 102 8.29 5.25 -8.14
CA VAL A 102 7.11 5.17 -9.01
C VAL A 102 6.71 6.56 -9.51
N VAL A 103 6.81 7.57 -8.65
CA VAL A 103 6.36 8.93 -8.93
C VAL A 103 7.40 9.97 -8.54
N ASP A 104 7.59 10.93 -9.43
CA ASP A 104 8.38 12.14 -9.19
C ASP A 104 7.40 13.29 -8.94
N ILE A 105 7.31 13.75 -7.70
CA ILE A 105 6.37 14.79 -7.29
C ILE A 105 6.62 16.13 -8.00
N HIS A 106 7.86 16.43 -8.41
CA HIS A 106 8.21 17.67 -9.08
C HIS A 106 7.68 17.72 -10.53
N LYS A 107 7.27 16.57 -11.09
CA LYS A 107 6.66 16.50 -12.42
C LYS A 107 5.14 16.56 -12.40
N ILE A 108 4.52 16.48 -11.23
CA ILE A 108 3.08 16.55 -11.08
C ILE A 108 2.62 17.99 -11.28
N ARG A 109 1.56 18.18 -12.04
CA ARG A 109 0.94 19.49 -12.24
C ARG A 109 -0.30 19.63 -11.38
N LEU A 110 -0.40 20.71 -10.63
CA LEU A 110 -1.60 21.05 -9.87
C LEU A 110 -2.79 21.29 -10.78
N SER A 111 -3.98 21.00 -10.28
CA SER A 111 -5.25 21.06 -11.02
C SER A 111 -5.32 20.14 -12.25
N PHE A 112 -4.38 19.19 -12.36
CA PHE A 112 -4.38 18.24 -13.46
C PHE A 112 -5.30 17.06 -13.17
N PRO A 113 -6.01 16.54 -14.19
CA PRO A 113 -6.87 15.38 -14.00
C PRO A 113 -6.03 14.14 -13.69
N ALA A 114 -6.47 13.41 -12.67
CA ALA A 114 -5.87 12.16 -12.24
C ALA A 114 -6.96 11.09 -12.12
N SER A 115 -6.58 9.87 -11.87
CA SER A 115 -7.49 8.80 -11.50
C SER A 115 -7.17 8.35 -10.08
N VAL A 116 -8.18 7.99 -9.32
CA VAL A 116 -8.07 7.51 -7.95
C VAL A 116 -8.74 6.15 -7.84
N ARG A 117 -8.18 5.26 -7.04
CA ARG A 117 -8.84 4.03 -6.61
C ARG A 117 -9.38 4.23 -5.20
N TYR A 118 -10.63 3.88 -4.99
CA TYR A 118 -11.28 4.01 -3.69
C TYR A 118 -12.05 2.75 -3.31
N ASP A 119 -12.25 2.55 -2.01
CA ASP A 119 -13.09 1.48 -1.48
C ASP A 119 -14.57 1.90 -1.55
N PRO A 120 -15.43 1.18 -2.30
CA PRO A 120 -16.85 1.53 -2.38
C PRO A 120 -17.61 1.51 -1.04
N HIS A 121 -17.11 0.74 -0.07
CA HIS A 121 -17.73 0.66 1.26
C HIS A 121 -17.22 1.75 2.21
N ASN A 122 -16.05 2.31 1.92
CA ASN A 122 -15.47 3.42 2.65
C ASN A 122 -14.79 4.39 1.66
N PRO A 123 -15.56 5.29 1.02
CA PRO A 123 -15.02 6.16 -0.03
C PRO A 123 -13.86 7.06 0.40
N GLY A 124 -13.73 7.37 1.69
CA GLY A 124 -12.57 8.09 2.20
C GLY A 124 -11.27 7.27 2.18
N ASN A 125 -11.35 5.95 2.03
CA ASN A 125 -10.19 5.10 1.84
C ASN A 125 -9.86 5.00 0.35
N SER A 126 -8.85 5.76 -0.07
CA SER A 126 -8.48 5.89 -1.47
C SER A 126 -6.97 5.99 -1.66
N LEU A 127 -6.52 5.86 -2.90
CA LEU A 127 -5.14 6.07 -3.29
C LEU A 127 -5.04 6.63 -4.71
N ILE A 128 -4.00 7.41 -4.95
CA ILE A 128 -3.65 7.95 -6.27
C ILE A 128 -2.41 7.28 -6.86
N VAL A 129 -1.51 6.73 -6.01
CA VAL A 129 -0.29 6.02 -6.41
C VAL A 129 -0.10 4.77 -5.55
N ALA A 130 0.35 3.70 -6.16
CA ALA A 130 0.81 2.47 -5.51
C ALA A 130 2.05 1.92 -6.25
N GLU A 131 2.67 0.89 -5.71
CA GLU A 131 3.85 0.26 -6.28
C GLU A 131 3.63 -0.27 -7.70
N SER A 132 2.43 -0.75 -7.98
CA SER A 132 2.05 -1.37 -9.26
C SER A 132 1.06 -0.54 -10.08
N TRP A 133 0.68 0.64 -9.59
CA TRP A 133 -0.33 1.47 -10.27
C TRP A 133 -0.14 2.95 -9.95
N SER A 134 -0.25 3.78 -10.99
CA SER A 134 -0.32 5.24 -10.85
C SER A 134 -1.54 5.78 -11.58
N GLY A 135 -2.33 6.58 -10.88
CA GLY A 135 -3.45 7.31 -11.46
C GLY A 135 -3.08 8.72 -11.94
N LEU A 136 -1.84 9.12 -11.73
CA LEU A 136 -1.32 10.39 -12.23
C LEU A 136 -1.15 10.29 -13.75
N ARG A 137 -1.79 11.18 -14.47
CA ARG A 137 -1.67 11.25 -15.94
C ARG A 137 -0.39 12.00 -16.27
N ASP A 138 0.68 11.26 -16.49
CA ASP A 138 1.93 11.79 -16.99
C ASP A 138 1.76 12.32 -18.41
N THR A 139 1.79 13.62 -18.57
CA THR A 139 1.87 14.22 -19.92
C THR A 139 3.24 13.99 -20.57
N ALA A 140 4.24 13.55 -19.80
CA ALA A 140 5.59 13.26 -20.30
C ALA A 140 5.78 11.81 -20.75
N ASN A 141 4.97 10.88 -20.21
CA ASN A 141 5.00 9.46 -20.55
C ASN A 141 3.71 8.98 -21.24
N SER A 142 3.00 9.86 -21.95
CA SER A 142 2.06 9.37 -22.94
C SER A 142 2.84 8.42 -23.84
N ILE A 143 2.60 7.12 -23.68
CA ILE A 143 3.12 6.05 -24.53
C ILE A 143 3.01 6.59 -25.96
N PRO A 144 4.11 6.76 -26.71
CA PRO A 144 4.00 7.17 -28.09
C PRO A 144 3.09 6.13 -28.73
N LEU A 145 1.89 6.56 -29.13
CA LEU A 145 1.00 5.74 -29.94
C LEU A 145 1.84 5.32 -31.12
N HIS A 146 2.28 4.07 -31.12
CA HIS A 146 2.96 3.51 -32.27
C HIS A 146 2.02 3.76 -33.44
N PRO A 147 2.41 4.56 -34.44
CA PRO A 147 1.56 4.80 -35.59
C PRO A 147 1.23 3.42 -36.12
N LEU A 148 -0.07 3.08 -36.12
CA LEU A 148 -0.57 1.86 -36.72
C LEU A 148 0.09 1.78 -38.10
N ARG A 149 0.99 0.82 -38.25
CA ARG A 149 1.69 0.55 -39.51
C ARG A 149 0.58 0.37 -40.55
N ARG A 150 0.31 1.42 -41.34
CA ARG A 150 -0.61 1.32 -42.47
C ARG A 150 -0.17 0.14 -43.29
N ALA A 151 -0.97 -0.90 -43.31
CA ALA A 151 -0.76 -2.01 -44.19
C ALA A 151 -0.64 -1.43 -45.60
N ASN A 152 0.52 -1.63 -46.23
CA ASN A 152 0.78 -1.17 -47.56
C ASN A 152 -0.11 -1.98 -48.53
N PRO A 153 -1.11 -1.38 -49.22
CA PRO A 153 -2.04 -2.12 -50.07
C PRO A 153 -1.41 -2.67 -51.36
N ARG A 154 -0.09 -2.59 -51.52
CA ARG A 154 0.63 -3.00 -52.74
C ARG A 154 1.18 -4.43 -52.74
N GLN A 155 0.84 -5.29 -51.79
CA GLN A 155 1.27 -6.69 -51.84
C GLN A 155 0.16 -7.72 -52.02
N ALA A 156 -0.95 -7.30 -52.60
CA ALA A 156 -2.04 -8.21 -53.00
C ALA A 156 -2.23 -8.19 -54.51
N VAL A 157 -1.20 -8.46 -55.31
CA VAL A 157 -1.32 -8.87 -56.72
C VAL A 157 -0.07 -9.69 -57.05
N VAL A 158 -0.15 -11.01 -56.92
CA VAL A 158 0.27 -12.02 -57.89
C VAL A 158 -0.47 -13.31 -57.52
#